data_03ac49f921caacc0eed408a84538995f
#
_entry.id   03ac49f921caacc0eed408a84538995f
#
_cell.length_a   1.000
_cell.length_b   1.000
_cell.length_c   1.000
_cell.angle_alpha   90.00
_cell.angle_beta   90.00
_cell.angle_gamma   90.00
#
_symmetry.space_group_name_H-M   'P 1'
#
loop_
_entity.id
_entity.type
_entity.pdbx_description
1 polymer ?
#
loop_
_entity_poly.entity_id
_entity_poly.type
_entity_poly.pdbx_seq_one_letter_code
_entity_poly.pdbx_strand_id
1 'polypeptide(L)' 'MTGRPSVGLADLEEVSRRIVAGQFSNRPGCTLEVSTYVWNRNSFEAQHGFEDVCQAHGIRFAVIERIGGIEWACP' A
#
# COMPACT_ATOMS: atom_id res chain seq x y z
N MET A 1 -12.12 2.27 -19.26
CA MET A 1 -12.08 2.10 -17.88
C MET A 1 -11.53 3.30 -17.17
N THR A 2 -12.23 3.69 -16.26
CA THR A 2 -11.78 4.79 -15.52
C THR A 2 -11.63 4.36 -14.14
N GLY A 3 -11.18 5.07 -13.37
CA GLY A 3 -11.10 4.68 -12.07
C GLY A 3 -10.02 5.35 -11.36
N ARG A 4 -10.04 5.18 -10.10
CA ARG A 4 -9.00 5.68 -9.26
C ARG A 4 -7.77 4.84 -9.44
N PRO A 5 -6.62 5.42 -9.25
CA PRO A 5 -5.39 4.64 -9.26
C PRO A 5 -5.47 3.59 -8.17
N SER A 6 -5.58 2.36 -8.58
CA SER A 6 -5.66 1.25 -7.67
C SER A 6 -4.45 0.37 -7.90
N VAL A 7 -3.90 -0.14 -6.83
CA VAL A 7 -2.78 -1.07 -6.92
C VAL A 7 -3.27 -2.43 -7.37
N GLY A 8 -4.50 -2.78 -7.02
CA GLY A 8 -5.10 -4.04 -7.41
C GLY A 8 -4.50 -5.24 -6.72
N LEU A 9 -3.77 -5.03 -5.65
CA LEU A 9 -3.11 -6.11 -4.92
C LEU A 9 -3.64 -6.16 -3.51
N ALA A 10 -3.66 -7.36 -2.95
CA ALA A 10 -4.06 -7.57 -1.57
C ALA A 10 -2.92 -8.21 -0.78
N ASP A 11 -1.73 -8.26 -1.35
CA ASP A 11 -0.58 -8.90 -0.77
C ASP A 11 0.48 -7.85 -0.46
N LEU A 12 0.69 -7.59 0.81
CA LEU A 12 1.65 -6.58 1.23
C LEU A 12 3.08 -6.95 0.85
N GLU A 13 3.38 -8.23 0.81
CA GLU A 13 4.72 -8.65 0.39
C GLU A 13 4.98 -8.33 -1.07
N GLU A 14 3.96 -8.52 -1.90
CA GLU A 14 4.10 -8.21 -3.31
C GLU A 14 4.28 -6.71 -3.53
N VAL A 15 3.49 -5.91 -2.83
CA VAL A 15 3.62 -4.46 -2.93
C VAL A 15 5.01 -4.03 -2.47
N SER A 16 5.48 -4.61 -1.38
CA SER A 16 6.81 -4.29 -0.86
C SER A 16 7.90 -4.60 -1.88
N ARG A 17 7.80 -5.75 -2.54
CA ARG A 17 8.78 -6.12 -3.57
C ARG A 17 8.77 -5.13 -4.72
N ARG A 18 7.59 -4.67 -5.12
CA ARG A 18 7.48 -3.71 -6.21
C ARG A 18 8.06 -2.37 -5.85
N ILE A 19 7.87 -1.94 -4.60
CA ILE A 19 8.45 -0.69 -4.14
C ILE A 19 9.98 -0.78 -4.20
N VAL A 20 10.53 -1.86 -3.68
CA VAL A 20 11.98 -2.05 -3.65
C VAL A 20 12.54 -2.13 -5.07
N ALA A 21 11.82 -2.76 -5.98
CA ALA A 21 12.27 -2.90 -7.35
C ALA A 21 12.08 -1.64 -8.19
N GLY A 22 11.50 -0.59 -7.63
CA GLY A 22 11.26 0.63 -8.39
C GLY A 22 10.11 0.52 -9.36
N GLN A 23 9.24 -0.46 -9.16
CA GLN A 23 8.10 -0.70 -10.05
C GLN A 23 6.80 -0.15 -9.50
N PHE A 24 6.88 0.61 -8.44
CA PHE A 24 5.71 1.16 -7.78
C PHE A 24 5.81 2.68 -7.85
N SER A 25 4.84 3.31 -8.47
CA SER A 25 4.87 4.76 -8.64
C SER A 25 4.54 5.44 -7.32
N ASN A 26 5.50 6.19 -6.82
CA ASN A 26 5.27 6.98 -5.63
C ASN A 26 4.49 8.23 -6.01
N ARG A 27 3.59 8.66 -5.14
CA ARG A 27 2.81 9.87 -5.34
C ARG A 27 3.03 10.79 -4.16
N PRO A 28 4.03 11.66 -4.23
CA PRO A 28 4.32 12.57 -3.12
C PRO A 28 3.10 13.44 -2.79
N GLY A 29 2.86 13.62 -1.53
CA GLY A 29 1.71 14.38 -1.07
C GLY A 29 0.44 13.58 -0.93
N CYS A 30 0.47 12.31 -1.37
CA CYS A 30 -0.68 11.42 -1.22
C CYS A 30 -0.39 10.40 -0.15
N THR A 31 -1.44 9.72 0.30
CA THR A 31 -1.32 8.65 1.29
C THR A 31 -1.76 7.35 0.65
N LEU A 32 -0.98 6.31 0.84
CA LEU A 32 -1.33 4.98 0.35
C LEU A 32 -2.27 4.35 1.38
N GLU A 33 -3.52 4.19 1.00
CA GLU A 33 -4.52 3.65 1.91
C GLU A 33 -4.61 2.14 1.75
N VAL A 34 -4.45 1.45 2.87
CA VAL A 34 -4.57 -0.01 2.93
C VAL A 34 -5.83 -0.31 3.73
N SER A 35 -6.76 -1.04 3.14
CA SER A 35 -7.98 -1.36 3.86
C SER A 35 -7.66 -2.32 5.01
N THR A 36 -8.45 -2.25 6.08
CA THR A 36 -8.27 -3.18 7.19
C THR A 36 -8.43 -4.61 6.73
N TYR A 37 -9.27 -4.83 5.73
CA TYR A 37 -9.47 -6.15 5.18
C TYR A 37 -8.16 -6.73 4.64
N VAL A 38 -7.44 -5.94 3.86
CA VAL A 38 -6.14 -6.36 3.32
C VAL A 38 -5.11 -6.47 4.43
N TRP A 39 -5.07 -5.48 5.31
CA TRP A 39 -4.10 -5.46 6.38
C TRP A 39 -4.21 -6.72 7.24
N ASN A 40 -5.44 -7.07 7.63
CA ASN A 40 -5.66 -8.18 8.54
C ASN A 40 -5.49 -9.54 7.88
N ARG A 41 -5.49 -9.60 6.55
CA ARG A 41 -5.26 -10.86 5.84
C ARG A 41 -3.80 -11.18 5.71
N ASN A 42 -2.94 -10.23 5.97
CA ASN A 42 -1.51 -10.43 5.84
C ASN A 42 -0.91 -10.77 7.18
N SER A 43 0.19 -11.53 7.16
CA SER A 43 0.85 -11.93 8.38
C SER A 43 1.48 -10.71 9.05
N PHE A 44 1.79 -10.89 10.32
CA PHE A 44 2.47 -9.85 11.07
C PHE A 44 3.79 -9.47 10.42
N GLU A 45 4.50 -10.47 9.91
CA GLU A 45 5.78 -10.24 9.24
C GLU A 45 5.60 -9.43 7.97
N ALA A 46 4.56 -9.73 7.20
CA ALA A 46 4.29 -8.98 5.98
C ALA A 46 3.91 -7.54 6.30
N GLN A 47 3.15 -7.33 7.35
CA GLN A 47 2.77 -5.98 7.78
C GLN A 47 4.00 -5.17 8.18
N HIS A 48 4.88 -5.76 8.97
CA HIS A 48 6.10 -5.08 9.40
C HIS A 48 7.04 -4.81 8.24
N GLY A 49 7.20 -5.77 7.35
CA GLY A 49 8.02 -5.57 6.17
C GLY A 49 7.51 -4.44 5.31
N PHE A 50 6.21 -4.36 5.16
CA PHE A 50 5.59 -3.29 4.38
C PHE A 50 5.84 -1.93 5.05
N GLU A 51 5.69 -1.84 6.37
CA GLU A 51 5.97 -0.61 7.09
C GLU A 51 7.40 -0.16 6.86
N ASP A 52 8.34 -1.08 7.00
CA ASP A 52 9.75 -0.77 6.85
C ASP A 52 10.07 -0.27 5.45
N VAL A 53 9.50 -0.93 4.44
CA VAL A 53 9.74 -0.54 3.06
C VAL A 53 9.15 0.84 2.78
N CYS A 54 7.95 1.10 3.24
CA CYS A 54 7.33 2.41 3.05
C CYS A 54 8.16 3.49 3.72
N GLN A 55 8.62 3.24 4.92
CA GLN A 55 9.42 4.22 5.64
C GLN A 55 10.73 4.49 4.92
N ALA A 56 11.38 3.43 4.43
CA ALA A 56 12.65 3.57 3.74
C ALA A 56 12.52 4.33 2.44
N HIS A 57 11.36 4.26 1.80
CA HIS A 57 11.13 4.90 0.51
C HIS A 57 10.31 6.18 0.60
N GLY A 58 10.05 6.65 1.81
CA GLY A 58 9.33 7.91 1.98
C GLY A 58 7.87 7.84 1.59
N ILE A 59 7.28 6.66 1.66
CA ILE A 59 5.87 6.48 1.31
C ILE A 59 5.05 6.54 2.58
N ARG A 60 4.06 7.46 2.58
CA ARG A 60 3.14 7.57 3.70
C ARG A 60 1.98 6.63 3.46
N PHE A 61 1.64 5.82 4.45
CA PHE A 61 0.49 4.94 4.32
C PHE A 61 -0.37 4.99 5.58
N ALA A 62 -1.61 4.56 5.44
CA ALA A 62 -2.54 4.50 6.55
C ALA A 62 -3.45 3.30 6.36
N VAL A 63 -3.82 2.66 7.46
CA VAL A 63 -4.77 1.56 7.43
C VAL A 63 -6.15 2.16 7.68
N ILE A 64 -7.04 1.96 6.72
CA ILE A 64 -8.35 2.60 6.74
C ILE A 64 -9.43 1.53 6.79
N GLU A 65 -10.39 1.72 7.66
CA GLU A 65 -11.48 0.76 7.78
C GLU A 65 -12.48 0.97 6.66
N ARG A 66 -12.36 0.14 5.66
CA ARG A 66 -13.27 0.17 4.51
C ARG A 66 -13.15 -1.12 3.75
N ILE A 67 -14.07 -1.34 2.83
CA ILE A 67 -14.00 -2.46 1.91
C ILE A 67 -13.14 -2.04 0.73
N GLY A 68 -12.25 -2.89 0.32
CA GLY A 68 -11.40 -2.58 -0.82
C GLY A 68 -10.01 -3.11 -0.62
N GLY A 69 -9.10 -2.61 -1.43
CA GLY A 69 -7.71 -3.04 -1.40
C GLY A 69 -6.78 -1.93 -1.00
N ILE A 70 -5.78 -1.72 -1.82
CA ILE A 70 -4.75 -0.71 -1.60
C ILE A 70 -4.89 0.32 -2.70
N GLU A 71 -4.96 1.60 -2.33
CA GLU A 71 -5.07 2.65 -3.34
C GLU A 71 -4.52 3.96 -2.79
N TRP A 72 -4.17 4.85 -3.70
CA TRP A 72 -3.68 6.17 -3.33
C TRP A 72 -4.83 7.10 -3.02
N ALA A 73 -4.68 7.87 -1.95
CA ALA A 73 -5.61 8.93 -1.60
C ALA A 73 -4.85 10.24 -1.66
N CYS A 74 -5.26 11.09 -2.56
CA CYS A 74 -4.63 12.39 -2.75
C CYS A 74 -5.56 13.51 -2.33
N PRO A 75 -5.03 14.63 -1.87
CA PRO A 75 -5.86 15.77 -1.48
C PRO A 75 -6.66 16.34 -2.64
#